data_e9c51c035f719de5951bdfb4f87228f1
#
_entry.id   e9c51c035f719de5951bdfb4f87228f1
#
_cell.length_a   1.000
_cell.length_b   1.000
_cell.length_c   1.000
_cell.angle_alpha   90.00
_cell.angle_beta   90.00
_cell.angle_gamma   90.00
#
_symmetry.space_group_name_H-M   'P 1'
#
loop_
_entity.id
_entity.type
_entity.pdbx_description
1 polymer ?
#
loop_
_entity_poly.entity_id
_entity_poly.type
_entity_poly.pdbx_seq_one_letter_code
_entity_poly.pdbx_strand_id
1 'polypeptide(L)'
;MTTINFQNGEAIFGKGEFTYKKILEDFKNSSFIGVVTFNISAKENDLLDMLKTEAKAGKTVVIVTNIPKRFSTYYHTPDERYKIAARKSIDTYLKRLSPLSYGANTSVYFNFSNHAKIIVTDNYAYWGSENFSDESKDNIECGTISSDPSMVQFVREELITHIVEQSVPYYKYNLVSAIILLSEAKQFCNEYHDKIHEASYILNCDYETDFNESFSFNYSNNGIKYHLLESLKEKFELFSDALAII
;
A
#
# COMPACT_ATOMS: atom_id res chain seq x y z
N MET A 1 14.77 -24.01 2.92
CA MET A 1 14.66 -22.88 3.86
C MET A 1 15.78 -22.95 4.86
N THR A 2 16.41 -21.83 5.20
CA THR A 2 17.44 -21.73 6.24
C THR A 2 16.88 -20.92 7.40
N THR A 3 17.00 -21.43 8.63
CA THR A 3 16.51 -20.78 9.85
C THR A 3 17.67 -20.58 10.81
N ILE A 4 17.74 -19.40 11.40
CA ILE A 4 18.69 -19.06 12.46
C ILE A 4 17.87 -18.64 13.67
N ASN A 5 17.99 -19.39 14.77
CA ASN A 5 17.30 -19.07 16.01
C ASN A 5 18.12 -18.07 16.84
N PHE A 6 17.42 -17.18 17.50
CA PHE A 6 17.97 -16.27 18.50
C PHE A 6 17.03 -16.22 19.71
N GLN A 7 17.41 -15.49 20.75
CA GLN A 7 16.57 -15.44 21.95
C GLN A 7 15.17 -14.90 21.60
N ASN A 8 14.15 -15.72 21.87
CA ASN A 8 12.73 -15.44 21.60
C ASN A 8 12.40 -15.14 20.12
N GLY A 9 13.20 -15.64 19.16
CA GLY A 9 12.93 -15.41 17.75
C GLY A 9 13.69 -16.31 16.77
N GLU A 10 13.32 -16.18 15.52
CA GLU A 10 13.87 -16.95 14.39
C GLU A 10 14.06 -16.01 13.20
N ALA A 11 15.24 -16.03 12.57
CA ALA A 11 15.45 -15.45 11.25
C ALA A 11 15.33 -16.57 10.21
N ILE A 12 14.49 -16.37 9.22
CA ILE A 12 14.10 -17.38 8.24
C ILE A 12 14.44 -16.88 6.84
N PHE A 13 15.06 -17.76 6.05
CA PHE A 13 15.43 -17.52 4.67
C PHE A 13 15.01 -18.72 3.84
N GLY A 14 14.35 -18.51 2.72
CA GLY A 14 13.96 -19.63 1.91
C GLY A 14 13.21 -19.30 0.64
N LYS A 15 12.87 -20.37 -0.07
CA LYS A 15 12.05 -20.38 -1.27
C LYS A 15 11.19 -21.65 -1.26
N GLY A 16 9.99 -21.58 -1.81
CA GLY A 16 9.09 -22.72 -1.94
C GLY A 16 8.10 -22.90 -0.79
N GLU A 17 8.32 -22.20 0.34
CA GLU A 17 7.43 -22.16 1.51
C GLU A 17 7.35 -20.76 2.06
N PHE A 18 6.26 -20.41 2.74
CA PHE A 18 6.15 -19.12 3.41
C PHE A 18 7.13 -19.01 4.58
N THR A 19 7.88 -17.92 4.65
CA THR A 19 8.74 -17.60 5.79
C THR A 19 7.93 -17.34 7.07
N TYR A 20 6.65 -17.02 6.95
CA TYR A 20 5.71 -16.80 8.05
C TYR A 20 4.77 -18.00 8.30
N LYS A 21 5.08 -19.20 7.80
CA LYS A 21 4.25 -20.41 7.94
C LYS A 21 3.82 -20.68 9.40
N LYS A 22 4.75 -20.50 10.34
CA LYS A 22 4.50 -20.67 11.78
C LYS A 22 3.38 -19.76 12.29
N ILE A 23 3.30 -18.53 11.78
CA ILE A 23 2.23 -17.58 12.15
C ILE A 23 0.90 -17.99 11.53
N LEU A 24 0.89 -18.50 10.30
CA LEU A 24 -0.33 -19.03 9.69
C LEU A 24 -0.92 -20.18 10.51
N GLU A 25 -0.07 -21.05 11.02
CA GLU A 25 -0.48 -22.15 11.91
C GLU A 25 -1.05 -21.66 13.25
N ASP A 26 -0.62 -20.49 13.72
CA ASP A 26 -1.09 -19.87 14.94
C ASP A 26 -2.42 -19.11 14.78
N PHE A 27 -2.85 -18.82 13.58
CA PHE A 27 -4.11 -18.10 13.33
C PHE A 27 -5.28 -18.77 14.08
N LYS A 28 -5.35 -20.11 14.10
CA LYS A 28 -6.38 -20.87 14.80
C LYS A 28 -6.36 -20.69 16.33
N ASN A 29 -5.20 -20.39 16.91
CA ASN A 29 -4.98 -20.28 18.35
C ASN A 29 -5.10 -18.84 18.87
N SER A 30 -5.22 -17.86 17.99
CA SER A 30 -5.22 -16.43 18.32
C SER A 30 -6.60 -15.82 18.20
N SER A 31 -6.87 -14.80 18.97
CA SER A 31 -8.09 -13.98 18.92
C SER A 31 -7.95 -12.77 18.00
N PHE A 32 -6.71 -12.36 17.75
CA PHE A 32 -6.33 -11.23 16.91
C PHE A 32 -5.38 -11.67 15.79
N ILE A 33 -5.64 -11.17 14.58
CA ILE A 33 -4.77 -11.35 13.41
C ILE A 33 -4.61 -10.00 12.72
N GLY A 34 -3.39 -9.50 12.67
CA GLY A 34 -3.01 -8.28 11.95
C GLY A 34 -2.12 -8.60 10.75
N VAL A 35 -2.48 -8.10 9.57
CA VAL A 35 -1.71 -8.27 8.34
C VAL A 35 -1.46 -6.90 7.71
N VAL A 36 -0.20 -6.53 7.59
CA VAL A 36 0.25 -5.37 6.84
C VAL A 36 1.10 -5.87 5.68
N THR A 37 0.74 -5.54 4.46
CA THR A 37 1.46 -6.03 3.28
C THR A 37 1.45 -5.03 2.13
N PHE A 38 2.50 -5.00 1.35
CA PHE A 38 2.54 -4.16 0.15
C PHE A 38 1.59 -4.67 -0.94
N ASN A 39 1.46 -5.97 -1.09
CA ASN A 39 0.61 -6.58 -2.10
C ASN A 39 -0.08 -7.82 -1.55
N ILE A 40 -1.37 -7.95 -1.88
CA ILE A 40 -2.15 -9.16 -1.69
C ILE A 40 -2.50 -9.69 -3.08
N SER A 41 -2.49 -10.99 -3.29
CA SER A 41 -2.85 -11.58 -4.58
C SER A 41 -4.27 -11.15 -5.02
N ALA A 42 -4.40 -10.77 -6.30
CA ALA A 42 -5.69 -10.48 -6.90
C ALA A 42 -6.47 -11.74 -7.30
N LYS A 43 -5.80 -12.87 -7.36
CA LYS A 43 -6.42 -14.17 -7.64
C LYS A 43 -7.04 -14.75 -6.35
N GLU A 44 -7.91 -15.72 -6.49
CA GLU A 44 -8.29 -16.56 -5.35
C GLU A 44 -7.03 -17.11 -4.71
N ASN A 45 -6.88 -16.91 -3.43
CA ASN A 45 -5.74 -17.40 -2.71
C ASN A 45 -6.14 -17.95 -1.36
N ASP A 46 -5.46 -19.02 -0.97
CA ASP A 46 -5.70 -19.72 0.28
C ASP A 46 -5.50 -18.83 1.50
N LEU A 47 -4.61 -17.83 1.40
CA LEU A 47 -4.32 -16.91 2.51
C LEU A 47 -5.50 -16.00 2.85
N LEU A 48 -6.19 -15.43 1.84
CA LEU A 48 -7.38 -14.60 2.11
C LEU A 48 -8.55 -15.44 2.59
N ASP A 49 -8.70 -16.65 2.07
CA ASP A 49 -9.76 -17.56 2.51
C ASP A 49 -9.51 -18.08 3.93
N MET A 50 -8.25 -18.26 4.32
CA MET A 50 -7.86 -18.53 5.70
C MET A 50 -8.26 -17.35 6.61
N LEU A 51 -7.91 -16.11 6.27
CA LEU A 51 -8.32 -14.92 7.03
C LEU A 51 -9.85 -14.80 7.14
N LYS A 52 -10.59 -15.06 6.05
CA LYS A 52 -12.06 -15.07 6.08
C LYS A 52 -12.62 -16.14 7.02
N THR A 53 -12.03 -17.30 7.03
CA THR A 53 -12.43 -18.41 7.91
C THR A 53 -12.28 -18.02 9.38
N GLU A 54 -11.11 -17.46 9.73
CA GLU A 54 -10.83 -17.04 11.09
C GLU A 54 -11.69 -15.83 11.52
N ALA A 55 -11.93 -14.89 10.62
CA ALA A 55 -12.80 -13.74 10.85
C ALA A 55 -14.26 -14.18 11.10
N LYS A 56 -14.77 -15.13 10.32
CA LYS A 56 -16.11 -15.71 10.50
C LYS A 56 -16.23 -16.52 11.80
N ALA A 57 -15.11 -17.03 12.31
CA ALA A 57 -15.04 -17.65 13.63
C ALA A 57 -15.09 -16.62 14.80
N GLY A 58 -15.23 -15.32 14.49
CA GLY A 58 -15.39 -14.25 15.46
C GLY A 58 -14.10 -13.54 15.88
N LYS A 59 -12.97 -13.86 15.25
CA LYS A 59 -11.69 -13.23 15.57
C LYS A 59 -11.61 -11.81 15.02
N THR A 60 -10.81 -10.98 15.66
CA THR A 60 -10.50 -9.64 15.17
C THR A 60 -9.44 -9.74 14.06
N VAL A 61 -9.76 -9.25 12.88
CA VAL A 61 -8.85 -9.24 11.73
C VAL A 61 -8.62 -7.82 11.26
N VAL A 62 -7.37 -7.41 11.18
CA VAL A 62 -6.95 -6.10 10.64
C VAL A 62 -6.09 -6.33 9.40
N ILE A 63 -6.48 -5.78 8.28
CA ILE A 63 -5.73 -5.86 7.03
C ILE A 63 -5.35 -4.46 6.57
N VAL A 64 -4.06 -4.21 6.39
CA VAL A 64 -3.55 -2.98 5.75
C VAL A 64 -2.78 -3.37 4.50
N THR A 65 -3.16 -2.82 3.35
CA THR A 65 -2.49 -3.13 2.09
C THR A 65 -2.34 -1.90 1.21
N ASN A 66 -1.40 -1.96 0.28
CA ASN A 66 -1.31 -1.03 -0.82
C ASN A 66 -2.10 -1.60 -2.03
N ILE A 67 -2.34 -0.77 -3.05
CA ILE A 67 -2.86 -1.19 -4.36
C ILE A 67 -1.81 -0.82 -5.44
N PRO A 68 -0.60 -1.40 -5.37
CA PRO A 68 0.48 -1.03 -6.26
C PRO A 68 0.16 -1.42 -7.70
N LYS A 69 0.81 -0.79 -8.67
CA LYS A 69 0.77 -1.10 -10.10
C LYS A 69 -0.61 -1.04 -10.78
N ARG A 70 -1.71 -1.44 -10.13
CA ARG A 70 -3.05 -1.45 -10.74
C ARG A 70 -3.50 -0.06 -11.11
N PHE A 71 -3.37 0.87 -10.18
CA PHE A 71 -3.61 2.29 -10.44
C PHE A 71 -2.58 2.87 -11.38
N SER A 72 -1.30 2.61 -11.16
CA SER A 72 -0.23 3.03 -12.06
C SER A 72 -0.48 2.59 -13.50
N THR A 73 -0.89 1.34 -13.72
CA THR A 73 -1.23 0.85 -15.06
C THR A 73 -2.44 1.59 -15.64
N TYR A 74 -3.47 1.84 -14.82
CA TYR A 74 -4.64 2.57 -15.25
C TYR A 74 -4.31 4.01 -15.70
N TYR A 75 -3.50 4.72 -14.93
CA TYR A 75 -3.17 6.12 -15.20
C TYR A 75 -2.08 6.32 -16.26
N HIS A 76 -1.19 5.36 -16.43
CA HIS A 76 -0.05 5.52 -17.34
C HIS A 76 -0.27 4.93 -18.73
N THR A 77 -1.41 4.33 -18.99
CA THR A 77 -1.72 3.80 -20.32
C THR A 77 -2.74 4.66 -21.05
N PRO A 78 -2.46 5.13 -22.26
CA PRO A 78 -3.45 5.79 -23.12
C PRO A 78 -4.40 4.81 -23.79
N ASP A 79 -4.11 3.50 -23.80
CA ASP A 79 -4.94 2.49 -24.46
C ASP A 79 -6.12 2.11 -23.59
N GLU A 80 -7.33 2.38 -24.09
CA GLU A 80 -8.60 2.13 -23.42
C GLU A 80 -8.79 0.66 -23.01
N ARG A 81 -8.27 -0.28 -23.80
CA ARG A 81 -8.36 -1.73 -23.47
C ARG A 81 -7.58 -2.07 -22.19
N TYR A 82 -6.41 -1.46 -22.01
CA TYR A 82 -5.62 -1.66 -20.80
C TYR A 82 -6.24 -0.93 -19.60
N LYS A 83 -6.86 0.24 -19.79
CA LYS A 83 -7.60 0.92 -18.74
C LYS A 83 -8.76 0.07 -18.23
N ILE A 84 -9.56 -0.50 -19.14
CA ILE A 84 -10.67 -1.40 -18.78
C ILE A 84 -10.17 -2.61 -18.01
N ALA A 85 -9.09 -3.24 -18.46
CA ALA A 85 -8.49 -4.38 -17.77
C ALA A 85 -7.96 -4.03 -16.38
N ALA A 86 -7.27 -2.89 -16.24
CA ALA A 86 -6.76 -2.40 -14.96
C ALA A 86 -7.91 -2.10 -14.00
N ARG A 87 -8.97 -1.42 -14.47
CA ARG A 87 -10.19 -1.16 -13.69
C ARG A 87 -10.82 -2.45 -13.18
N LYS A 88 -11.02 -3.44 -14.06
CA LYS A 88 -11.55 -4.75 -13.65
C LYS A 88 -10.69 -5.41 -12.57
N SER A 89 -9.38 -5.26 -12.65
CA SER A 89 -8.45 -5.78 -11.64
C SER A 89 -8.60 -5.05 -10.31
N ILE A 90 -8.73 -3.72 -10.33
CA ILE A 90 -8.98 -2.91 -9.14
C ILE A 90 -10.30 -3.32 -8.49
N ASP A 91 -11.37 -3.40 -9.28
CA ASP A 91 -12.69 -3.80 -8.83
C ASP A 91 -12.68 -5.19 -8.17
N THR A 92 -12.01 -6.14 -8.79
CA THR A 92 -11.88 -7.50 -8.25
C THR A 92 -11.14 -7.49 -6.92
N TYR A 93 -10.08 -6.70 -6.82
CA TYR A 93 -9.26 -6.56 -5.63
C TYR A 93 -10.07 -5.95 -4.47
N LEU A 94 -10.78 -4.85 -4.73
CA LEU A 94 -11.63 -4.20 -3.74
C LEU A 94 -12.76 -5.12 -3.26
N LYS A 95 -13.43 -5.84 -4.17
CA LYS A 95 -14.49 -6.80 -3.81
C LYS A 95 -13.97 -7.88 -2.87
N ARG A 96 -12.77 -8.40 -3.09
CA ARG A 96 -12.17 -9.44 -2.25
C ARG A 96 -11.81 -8.95 -0.87
N LEU A 97 -11.41 -7.68 -0.76
CA LEU A 97 -11.03 -7.05 0.51
C LEU A 97 -12.23 -6.43 1.25
N SER A 98 -13.44 -6.54 0.70
CA SER A 98 -14.62 -6.00 1.38
C SER A 98 -14.81 -6.61 2.75
N PRO A 99 -14.81 -5.82 3.83
CA PRO A 99 -15.00 -6.31 5.21
C PRO A 99 -16.29 -7.14 5.36
N LEU A 100 -17.31 -6.84 4.58
CA LEU A 100 -18.58 -7.58 4.58
C LEU A 100 -18.42 -9.06 4.23
N SER A 101 -17.36 -9.44 3.52
CA SER A 101 -17.09 -10.84 3.17
C SER A 101 -16.37 -11.61 4.27
N TYR A 102 -15.85 -10.91 5.29
CA TYR A 102 -15.08 -11.50 6.40
C TYR A 102 -15.94 -11.68 7.65
N GLY A 103 -16.52 -10.62 8.16
CA GLY A 103 -17.32 -10.63 9.40
C GLY A 103 -17.26 -9.29 10.11
N ALA A 104 -18.05 -9.15 11.18
CA ALA A 104 -18.23 -7.88 11.88
C ALA A 104 -16.94 -7.33 12.52
N ASN A 105 -16.00 -8.21 12.88
CA ASN A 105 -14.75 -7.84 13.57
C ASN A 105 -13.57 -7.65 12.59
N THR A 106 -13.83 -7.39 11.32
CA THR A 106 -12.78 -7.20 10.33
C THR A 106 -12.70 -5.75 9.90
N SER A 107 -11.49 -5.22 9.93
CA SER A 107 -11.17 -3.89 9.43
C SER A 107 -10.15 -3.97 8.31
N VAL A 108 -10.40 -3.28 7.21
CA VAL A 108 -9.50 -3.22 6.07
C VAL A 108 -9.14 -1.78 5.80
N TYR A 109 -7.88 -1.53 5.51
CA TYR A 109 -7.31 -0.22 5.25
C TYR A 109 -6.40 -0.23 4.02
N PHE A 110 -6.30 0.91 3.35
CA PHE A 110 -5.38 1.13 2.24
C PHE A 110 -4.34 2.18 2.62
N ASN A 111 -3.07 1.83 2.48
CA ASN A 111 -1.96 2.74 2.69
C ASN A 111 -1.06 2.74 1.45
N PHE A 112 -1.06 3.87 0.71
CA PHE A 112 -0.37 3.98 -0.57
C PHE A 112 1.14 4.13 -0.44
N SER A 113 1.62 4.52 0.73
CA SER A 113 3.04 4.58 1.05
C SER A 113 3.56 3.29 1.69
N ASN A 114 2.68 2.32 1.96
CA ASN A 114 3.06 1.08 2.62
C ASN A 114 3.93 0.20 1.72
N HIS A 115 5.10 -0.16 2.22
CA HIS A 115 5.96 -1.21 1.67
C HIS A 115 6.32 -2.28 2.73
N ALA A 116 5.79 -2.14 3.94
CA ALA A 116 6.01 -3.10 5.02
C ALA A 116 5.30 -4.44 4.75
N LYS A 117 5.84 -5.51 5.30
CA LYS A 117 5.26 -6.85 5.35
C LYS A 117 5.37 -7.32 6.78
N ILE A 118 4.24 -7.27 7.47
CA ILE A 118 4.13 -7.57 8.90
C ILE A 118 2.91 -8.46 9.08
N ILE A 119 3.05 -9.50 9.88
CA ILE A 119 1.94 -10.33 10.33
C ILE A 119 2.07 -10.47 11.83
N VAL A 120 0.99 -10.28 12.56
CA VAL A 120 0.98 -10.43 14.01
C VAL A 120 -0.27 -11.17 14.48
N THR A 121 -0.07 -12.04 15.44
CA THR A 121 -1.11 -12.75 16.20
C THR A 121 -1.00 -12.41 17.68
N ASP A 122 -1.72 -13.12 18.53
CA ASP A 122 -1.56 -12.97 19.99
C ASP A 122 -0.20 -13.51 20.47
N ASN A 123 0.42 -14.45 19.73
CA ASN A 123 1.62 -15.19 20.17
C ASN A 123 2.88 -14.87 19.39
N TYR A 124 2.76 -14.35 18.18
CA TYR A 124 3.90 -14.13 17.27
C TYR A 124 3.79 -12.83 16.50
N ALA A 125 4.94 -12.24 16.20
CA ALA A 125 5.06 -11.14 15.25
C ALA A 125 6.08 -11.50 14.17
N TYR A 126 5.73 -11.28 12.91
CA TYR A 126 6.60 -11.44 11.73
C TYR A 126 6.82 -10.10 11.05
N TRP A 127 8.04 -9.89 10.57
CA TRP A 127 8.36 -8.85 9.59
C TRP A 127 9.43 -9.35 8.62
N GLY A 128 9.32 -8.97 7.35
CA GLY A 128 10.25 -9.50 6.34
C GLY A 128 10.06 -8.90 4.95
N SER A 129 10.58 -9.59 3.96
CA SER A 129 10.45 -9.21 2.55
C SER A 129 9.19 -9.78 1.90
N GLU A 130 8.62 -10.84 2.46
CA GLU A 130 7.56 -11.64 1.85
C GLU A 130 6.19 -10.99 1.96
N ASN A 131 5.54 -10.77 0.81
CA ASN A 131 4.16 -10.28 0.78
C ASN A 131 3.18 -11.37 1.23
N PHE A 132 2.01 -10.94 1.70
CA PHE A 132 0.90 -11.84 2.01
C PHE A 132 0.19 -12.26 0.71
N SER A 133 0.90 -13.03 -0.12
CA SER A 133 0.43 -13.49 -1.42
C SER A 133 1.05 -14.85 -1.77
N ASP A 134 0.27 -15.70 -2.48
CA ASP A 134 0.75 -17.03 -2.87
C ASP A 134 1.94 -16.98 -3.84
N GLU A 135 2.03 -15.93 -4.65
CA GLU A 135 3.13 -15.75 -5.59
C GLU A 135 4.48 -15.51 -4.88
N SER A 136 4.45 -15.10 -3.61
CA SER A 136 5.68 -14.86 -2.83
C SER A 136 6.48 -16.14 -2.57
N LYS A 137 5.84 -17.30 -2.54
CA LYS A 137 6.53 -18.60 -2.38
C LYS A 137 7.58 -18.87 -3.46
N ASP A 138 7.41 -18.31 -4.65
CA ASP A 138 8.30 -18.55 -5.78
C ASP A 138 9.59 -17.73 -5.72
N ASN A 139 9.65 -16.76 -4.82
CA ASN A 139 10.80 -15.88 -4.61
C ASN A 139 11.74 -16.44 -3.54
N ILE A 140 12.96 -15.88 -3.50
CA ILE A 140 13.81 -16.00 -2.33
C ILE A 140 13.39 -14.91 -1.37
N GLU A 141 12.88 -15.30 -0.21
CA GLU A 141 12.38 -14.38 0.79
C GLU A 141 13.12 -14.54 2.12
N CYS A 142 13.10 -13.48 2.91
CA CYS A 142 13.63 -13.51 4.26
C CYS A 142 12.66 -12.86 5.23
N GLY A 143 12.71 -13.29 6.48
CA GLY A 143 11.88 -12.72 7.52
C GLY A 143 12.37 -13.08 8.92
N THR A 144 11.76 -12.42 9.87
CA THR A 144 11.98 -12.65 11.29
C THR A 144 10.64 -12.94 11.95
N ILE A 145 10.60 -13.99 12.77
CA ILE A 145 9.47 -14.28 13.66
C ILE A 145 9.96 -14.10 15.09
N SER A 146 9.22 -13.32 15.87
CA SER A 146 9.45 -13.17 17.31
C SER A 146 8.26 -13.75 18.09
N SER A 147 8.57 -14.45 19.16
CA SER A 147 7.63 -14.87 20.20
C SER A 147 7.85 -14.12 21.52
N ASP A 148 8.64 -13.05 21.49
CA ASP A 148 8.83 -12.19 22.65
C ASP A 148 7.53 -11.40 22.90
N PRO A 149 6.89 -11.54 24.10
CA PRO A 149 5.62 -10.89 24.38
C PRO A 149 5.65 -9.38 24.24
N SER A 150 6.77 -8.74 24.60
CA SER A 150 6.90 -7.28 24.49
C SER A 150 6.98 -6.82 23.04
N MET A 151 7.67 -7.58 22.19
CA MET A 151 7.74 -7.33 20.76
C MET A 151 6.40 -7.59 20.07
N VAL A 152 5.72 -8.67 20.40
CA VAL A 152 4.39 -8.98 19.88
C VAL A 152 3.38 -7.89 20.24
N GLN A 153 3.39 -7.45 21.52
CA GLN A 153 2.54 -6.36 21.98
C GLN A 153 2.86 -5.06 21.27
N PHE A 154 4.12 -4.68 21.13
CA PHE A 154 4.55 -3.49 20.42
C PHE A 154 4.06 -3.48 18.96
N VAL A 155 4.26 -4.58 18.22
CA VAL A 155 3.81 -4.69 16.83
C VAL A 155 2.30 -4.58 16.73
N ARG A 156 1.56 -5.25 17.63
CA ARG A 156 0.11 -5.28 17.63
C ARG A 156 -0.51 -3.93 18.01
N GLU A 157 -0.07 -3.32 19.10
CA GLU A 157 -0.74 -2.18 19.73
C GLU A 157 -0.18 -0.83 19.28
N GLU A 158 1.11 -0.74 18.98
CA GLU A 158 1.73 0.51 18.59
C GLU A 158 1.96 0.59 17.07
N LEU A 159 2.66 -0.38 16.50
CA LEU A 159 3.06 -0.30 15.10
C LEU A 159 1.87 -0.42 14.14
N ILE A 160 0.99 -1.40 14.34
CA ILE A 160 -0.22 -1.53 13.49
C ILE A 160 -1.14 -0.33 13.67
N THR A 161 -1.34 0.15 14.88
CA THR A 161 -2.17 1.32 15.16
C THR A 161 -1.62 2.55 14.44
N HIS A 162 -0.31 2.79 14.53
CA HIS A 162 0.34 3.89 13.82
C HIS A 162 0.17 3.80 12.29
N ILE A 163 0.30 2.61 11.72
CA ILE A 163 0.08 2.40 10.28
C ILE A 163 -1.39 2.64 9.91
N VAL A 164 -2.32 2.15 10.72
CA VAL A 164 -3.77 2.33 10.52
C VAL A 164 -4.16 3.81 10.56
N GLU A 165 -3.63 4.59 11.50
CA GLU A 165 -3.88 6.03 11.60
C GLU A 165 -3.46 6.81 10.35
N GLN A 166 -2.47 6.31 9.61
CA GLN A 166 -1.99 6.87 8.35
C GLN A 166 -2.65 6.26 7.12
N SER A 167 -3.66 5.43 7.31
CA SER A 167 -4.29 4.65 6.25
C SER A 167 -5.73 5.09 6.01
N VAL A 168 -6.21 4.84 4.80
CA VAL A 168 -7.60 5.10 4.42
C VAL A 168 -8.44 3.86 4.73
N PRO A 169 -9.46 3.94 5.59
CA PRO A 169 -10.31 2.81 5.89
C PRO A 169 -11.16 2.40 4.67
N TYR A 170 -11.45 1.10 4.58
CA TYR A 170 -12.39 0.59 3.59
C TYR A 170 -13.82 1.02 4.00
N TYR A 171 -14.43 1.87 3.16
CA TYR A 171 -15.83 2.26 3.32
C TYR A 171 -16.76 1.39 2.46
N LYS A 172 -17.73 1.98 1.80
CA LYS A 172 -18.50 1.31 0.74
C LYS A 172 -17.65 1.22 -0.53
N TYR A 173 -17.80 0.13 -1.26
CA TYR A 173 -17.02 -0.20 -2.45
C TYR A 173 -16.82 0.97 -3.43
N ASN A 174 -17.87 1.67 -3.80
CA ASN A 174 -17.82 2.81 -4.72
C ASN A 174 -17.11 4.04 -4.13
N LEU A 175 -17.29 4.29 -2.82
CA LEU A 175 -16.61 5.39 -2.13
C LEU A 175 -15.11 5.11 -1.95
N VAL A 176 -14.73 3.86 -1.74
CA VAL A 176 -13.31 3.49 -1.63
C VAL A 176 -12.57 3.82 -2.92
N SER A 177 -13.13 3.50 -4.08
CA SER A 177 -12.51 3.84 -5.36
C SER A 177 -12.28 5.34 -5.51
N ALA A 178 -13.27 6.16 -5.15
CA ALA A 178 -13.16 7.62 -5.19
C ALA A 178 -12.09 8.15 -4.23
N ILE A 179 -12.06 7.66 -2.99
CA ILE A 179 -11.08 8.09 -1.98
C ILE A 179 -9.65 7.70 -2.39
N ILE A 180 -9.47 6.51 -2.96
CA ILE A 180 -8.18 6.07 -3.47
C ILE A 180 -7.69 7.01 -4.58
N LEU A 181 -8.53 7.32 -5.55
CA LEU A 181 -8.22 8.23 -6.65
C LEU A 181 -7.85 9.63 -6.14
N LEU A 182 -8.63 10.17 -5.21
CA LEU A 182 -8.37 11.47 -4.62
C LEU A 182 -7.06 11.49 -3.81
N SER A 183 -6.74 10.40 -3.12
CA SER A 183 -5.49 10.26 -2.38
C SER A 183 -4.28 10.22 -3.32
N GLU A 184 -4.35 9.51 -4.43
CA GLU A 184 -3.30 9.52 -5.45
C GLU A 184 -3.18 10.89 -6.13
N ALA A 185 -4.30 11.53 -6.45
CA ALA A 185 -4.28 12.88 -7.01
C ALA A 185 -3.60 13.86 -6.06
N LYS A 186 -3.89 13.79 -4.75
CA LYS A 186 -3.24 14.60 -3.73
C LYS A 186 -1.74 14.36 -3.65
N GLN A 187 -1.33 13.09 -3.61
CA GLN A 187 0.11 12.74 -3.60
C GLN A 187 0.81 13.28 -4.84
N PHE A 188 0.21 13.08 -5.99
CA PHE A 188 0.72 13.58 -7.25
C PHE A 188 0.84 15.12 -7.26
N CYS A 189 -0.16 15.86 -6.79
CA CYS A 189 -0.08 17.31 -6.68
C CYS A 189 1.07 17.74 -5.76
N ASN A 190 1.30 17.05 -4.65
CA ASN A 190 2.41 17.34 -3.75
C ASN A 190 3.76 17.11 -4.43
N GLU A 191 3.95 15.97 -5.10
CA GLU A 191 5.19 15.66 -5.83
C GLU A 191 5.50 16.69 -6.92
N TYR A 192 4.47 17.17 -7.63
CA TYR A 192 4.65 18.21 -8.65
C TYR A 192 4.87 19.60 -8.04
N HIS A 193 4.19 19.91 -6.95
CA HIS A 193 4.45 21.13 -6.20
C HIS A 193 5.92 21.23 -5.80
N ASP A 194 6.48 20.15 -5.25
CA ASP A 194 7.88 20.11 -4.83
C ASP A 194 8.83 20.27 -6.01
N LYS A 195 8.57 19.59 -7.12
CA LYS A 195 9.37 19.73 -8.36
C LYS A 195 9.31 21.13 -8.96
N ILE A 196 8.14 21.76 -8.94
CA ILE A 196 7.96 23.15 -9.43
C ILE A 196 8.66 24.11 -8.47
N HIS A 197 8.54 23.89 -7.18
CA HIS A 197 9.19 24.70 -6.16
C HIS A 197 10.73 24.60 -6.26
N GLU A 198 11.28 23.41 -6.38
CA GLU A 198 12.71 23.18 -6.60
C GLU A 198 13.19 23.87 -7.89
N ALA A 199 12.45 23.73 -9.00
CA ALA A 199 12.77 24.37 -10.26
C ALA A 199 12.71 25.91 -10.16
N SER A 200 11.78 26.46 -9.37
CA SER A 200 11.68 27.89 -9.11
C SER A 200 12.84 28.41 -8.26
N TYR A 201 13.32 27.60 -7.32
CA TYR A 201 14.46 27.96 -6.47
C TYR A 201 15.77 28.05 -7.24
N ILE A 202 15.99 27.16 -8.21
CA ILE A 202 17.19 27.18 -9.07
C ILE A 202 17.25 28.45 -9.91
N LEU A 203 16.12 29.03 -10.29
CA LEU A 203 16.06 30.29 -11.02
C LEU A 203 16.40 31.51 -10.17
N ASN A 204 16.13 31.46 -8.88
CA ASN A 204 16.41 32.54 -7.94
C ASN A 204 17.84 32.52 -7.39
N CYS A 205 18.68 31.60 -7.84
CA CYS A 205 20.07 31.51 -7.42
C CYS A 205 21.02 32.47 -8.15
N ASP A 206 20.57 33.21 -9.13
CA ASP A 206 21.33 34.36 -9.66
C ASP A 206 21.08 35.55 -8.72
N TYR A 207 21.89 35.60 -7.73
CA TYR A 207 22.00 36.57 -6.66
C TYR A 207 22.05 37.98 -7.16
N GLU A 208 21.23 38.85 -6.62
CA GLU A 208 21.28 40.31 -6.72
C GLU A 208 20.13 40.99 -7.47
N THR A 209 19.06 40.34 -7.82
CA THR A 209 17.90 41.09 -8.25
C THR A 209 16.95 41.33 -7.11
N ASP A 210 16.67 42.59 -6.88
CA ASP A 210 15.75 43.15 -5.91
C ASP A 210 14.42 42.33 -5.90
N PHE A 211 13.98 41.91 -4.75
CA PHE A 211 12.76 41.13 -4.51
C PHE A 211 11.47 41.81 -4.99
N ASN A 212 11.55 42.99 -5.55
CA ASN A 212 10.45 43.81 -6.02
C ASN A 212 10.21 43.77 -7.54
N GLU A 213 11.04 43.11 -8.30
CA GLU A 213 10.75 42.93 -9.72
C GLU A 213 9.93 41.66 -9.92
N SER A 214 8.65 41.91 -10.17
CA SER A 214 7.62 41.00 -10.66
C SER A 214 8.13 39.60 -11.02
N PHE A 215 7.64 38.58 -10.32
CA PHE A 215 7.68 37.18 -10.75
C PHE A 215 6.92 37.02 -12.07
N SER A 216 7.51 37.46 -13.16
CA SER A 216 7.11 36.99 -14.47
C SER A 216 7.73 35.61 -14.63
N PHE A 217 6.91 34.57 -14.50
CA PHE A 217 7.28 33.23 -14.98
C PHE A 217 7.56 33.34 -16.47
N ASN A 218 8.79 33.64 -16.81
CA ASN A 218 9.22 33.62 -18.18
C ASN A 218 9.53 32.17 -18.55
N TYR A 219 8.52 31.46 -19.06
CA TYR A 219 8.62 30.07 -19.51
C TYR A 219 9.76 29.87 -20.54
N SER A 220 10.25 30.93 -21.17
CA SER A 220 11.37 30.86 -22.10
C SER A 220 12.75 30.75 -21.43
N ASN A 221 12.84 31.02 -20.12
CA ASN A 221 14.12 31.03 -19.39
C ASN A 221 14.33 29.80 -18.48
N ASN A 222 13.62 28.69 -18.70
CA ASN A 222 14.01 27.35 -18.26
C ASN A 222 13.94 27.00 -16.77
N GLY A 223 13.23 27.71 -15.94
CA GLY A 223 12.98 27.22 -14.59
C GLY A 223 12.08 25.99 -14.57
N ILE A 224 10.90 26.10 -15.16
CA ILE A 224 9.98 24.96 -15.27
C ILE A 224 10.07 24.43 -16.70
N LYS A 225 10.61 23.23 -16.85
CA LYS A 225 10.71 22.58 -18.15
C LYS A 225 9.30 22.30 -18.69
N TYR A 226 9.04 22.68 -19.95
CA TYR A 226 7.75 22.52 -20.61
C TYR A 226 7.18 21.11 -20.50
N HIS A 227 8.01 20.06 -20.62
CA HIS A 227 7.58 18.68 -20.47
C HIS A 227 7.03 18.35 -19.08
N LEU A 228 7.42 19.09 -18.03
CA LEU A 228 6.88 18.91 -16.68
C LEU A 228 5.41 19.39 -16.62
N LEU A 229 5.12 20.52 -17.29
CA LEU A 229 3.75 21.07 -17.39
C LEU A 229 2.85 20.21 -18.27
N GLU A 230 3.37 19.67 -19.38
CA GLU A 230 2.63 18.72 -20.21
C GLU A 230 2.30 17.45 -19.44
N SER A 231 3.28 16.87 -18.76
CA SER A 231 3.07 15.70 -17.91
C SER A 231 2.06 15.96 -16.77
N LEU A 232 2.05 17.16 -16.21
CA LEU A 232 1.06 17.58 -15.21
C LEU A 232 -0.33 17.63 -15.83
N LYS A 233 -0.49 18.26 -16.98
CA LYS A 233 -1.75 18.37 -17.72
C LYS A 233 -2.30 16.98 -18.07
N GLU A 234 -1.52 16.13 -18.68
CA GLU A 234 -1.90 14.76 -19.04
C GLU A 234 -2.40 13.97 -17.81
N LYS A 235 -1.73 14.11 -16.68
CA LYS A 235 -2.15 13.43 -15.46
C LYS A 235 -3.44 13.97 -14.86
N PHE A 236 -3.67 15.28 -14.91
CA PHE A 236 -4.96 15.85 -14.50
C PHE A 236 -6.11 15.41 -15.41
N GLU A 237 -5.88 15.30 -16.70
CA GLU A 237 -6.87 14.75 -17.63
C GLU A 237 -7.19 13.29 -17.27
N LEU A 238 -6.19 12.46 -17.03
CA LEU A 238 -6.37 11.06 -16.59
C LEU A 238 -7.13 10.94 -15.27
N PHE A 239 -6.86 11.81 -14.29
CA PHE A 239 -7.62 11.83 -13.03
C PHE A 239 -9.08 12.26 -13.25
N SER A 240 -9.30 13.25 -14.11
CA SER A 240 -10.65 13.71 -14.46
C SER A 240 -11.46 12.59 -15.11
N ASP A 241 -10.88 11.88 -16.08
CA ASP A 241 -11.49 10.73 -16.73
C ASP A 241 -11.79 9.60 -15.74
N ALA A 242 -10.87 9.32 -14.84
CA ALA A 242 -11.04 8.30 -13.84
C ALA A 242 -12.17 8.64 -12.84
N LEU A 243 -12.30 9.90 -12.43
CA LEU A 243 -13.37 10.36 -11.54
C LEU A 243 -14.74 10.33 -12.23
N ALA A 244 -14.80 10.61 -13.55
CA ALA A 244 -16.05 10.55 -14.31
C ALA A 244 -16.64 9.12 -14.43
N ILE A 245 -15.84 8.09 -14.14
CA ILE A 245 -16.22 6.68 -14.25
C ILE A 245 -16.69 6.10 -12.89
N ILE A 246 -16.42 6.79 -11.78
CA ILE A 246 -16.83 6.38 -10.42
C ILE A 246 -18.23 6.89 -10.09
#